data_46fbc7854ec6513a94620f5ee73a5bcb
#
_entry.id   46fbc7854ec6513a94620f5ee73a5bcb
#
_cell.length_a   1.000
_cell.length_b   1.000
_cell.length_c   1.000
_cell.angle_alpha   90.00
_cell.angle_beta   90.00
_cell.angle_gamma   90.00
#
_symmetry.space_group_name_H-M   'P 1'
#
loop_
_entity.id
_entity.type
_entity.pdbx_description
1 polymer ?
#
loop_
_entity_poly.entity_id
_entity_poly.type
_entity_poly.pdbx_seq_one_letter_code
_entity_poly.pdbx_strand_id
1 'polypeptide(L)'
;QQWRKLSGQIIEGSIEDEVRNTVLREKENGNILKVCIGTDSQVKAFTEKTARGKETEFATVIVFVRKGKGGFMYIHNEVTRQKMSIKERMLFEVAKSIEIAYALCNIFTMYGVDMEVHADINTNPNFKSNDALKEAMGYIQGMGFAFKAKPEAFASSSCANKVVQ
;
A
#
# COMPACT_ATOMS: atom_id res chain seq x y z
N GLN A 1 -2.88 13.64 -0.23
CA GLN A 1 -3.43 12.29 -0.46
C GLN A 1 -4.62 12.05 0.46
N GLN A 2 -5.70 11.52 -0.10
CA GLN A 2 -6.89 11.19 0.67
C GLN A 2 -6.95 9.70 0.95
N TRP A 3 -7.14 9.37 2.22
CA TRP A 3 -7.29 8.01 2.69
C TRP A 3 -8.69 7.82 3.26
N ARG A 4 -9.19 6.60 3.20
CA ARG A 4 -10.51 6.24 3.72
C ARG A 4 -10.48 4.87 4.37
N LYS A 5 -11.47 4.62 5.21
CA LYS A 5 -11.76 3.29 5.76
C LYS A 5 -12.57 2.50 4.75
N LEU A 6 -12.66 1.18 4.94
CA LEU A 6 -13.48 0.31 4.08
C LEU A 6 -14.95 0.72 4.08
N SER A 7 -15.45 1.30 5.17
CA SER A 7 -16.81 1.84 5.27
C SER A 7 -17.07 3.05 4.38
N GLY A 8 -16.02 3.67 3.85
CA GLY A 8 -16.09 4.91 3.09
C GLY A 8 -15.78 6.17 3.90
N GLN A 9 -15.65 6.05 5.22
CA GLN A 9 -15.32 7.19 6.07
C GLN A 9 -13.94 7.74 5.69
N ILE A 10 -13.90 9.04 5.38
CA ILE A 10 -12.67 9.74 5.02
C ILE A 10 -11.85 9.98 6.29
N ILE A 11 -10.54 9.73 6.17
CA ILE A 11 -9.57 10.01 7.22
C ILE A 11 -9.15 11.47 7.08
N GLU A 12 -9.38 12.23 8.14
CA GLU A 12 -8.94 13.63 8.23
C GLU A 12 -7.51 13.71 8.71
N GLY A 13 -6.77 14.70 8.21
CA GLY A 13 -5.37 14.88 8.56
C GLY A 13 -4.44 13.96 7.79
N SER A 14 -3.20 13.82 8.27
CA SER A 14 -2.21 13.00 7.63
C SER A 14 -2.40 11.52 7.94
N ILE A 15 -2.01 10.66 7.00
CA ILE A 15 -2.03 9.22 7.22
C ILE A 15 -1.04 8.81 8.33
N GLU A 16 0.06 9.52 8.44
CA GLU A 16 1.06 9.29 9.49
C GLU A 16 0.45 9.46 10.88
N ASP A 17 -0.31 10.54 11.10
CA ASP A 17 -0.97 10.79 12.37
C ASP A 17 -2.05 9.77 12.67
N GLU A 18 -2.87 9.42 11.66
CA GLU A 18 -3.90 8.40 11.82
C GLU A 18 -3.31 7.04 12.16
N VAL A 19 -2.25 6.63 11.48
CA VAL A 19 -1.56 5.36 11.76
C VAL A 19 -0.96 5.36 13.16
N ARG A 20 -0.32 6.45 13.56
CA ARG A 20 0.24 6.58 14.90
C ARG A 20 -0.84 6.42 15.97
N ASN A 21 -1.94 7.16 15.83
CA ASN A 21 -3.06 7.09 16.77
C ASN A 21 -3.69 5.70 16.81
N THR A 22 -3.81 5.06 15.66
CA THR A 22 -4.35 3.70 15.54
C THR A 22 -3.46 2.69 16.25
N VAL A 23 -2.15 2.75 16.02
CA VAL A 23 -1.18 1.85 16.65
C VAL A 23 -1.21 2.01 18.17
N LEU A 24 -1.25 3.26 18.66
CA LEU A 24 -1.33 3.54 20.09
C LEU A 24 -2.59 2.98 20.72
N ARG A 25 -3.75 3.21 20.08
CA ARG A 25 -5.04 2.71 20.56
C ARG A 25 -5.08 1.19 20.60
N GLU A 26 -4.61 0.54 19.55
CA GLU A 26 -4.59 -0.93 19.49
C GLU A 26 -3.65 -1.52 20.55
N LYS A 27 -2.53 -0.87 20.77
CA LYS A 27 -1.57 -1.29 21.79
C LYS A 27 -2.15 -1.14 23.20
N GLU A 28 -2.85 -0.03 23.48
CA GLU A 28 -3.57 0.18 24.74
C GLU A 28 -4.63 -0.89 24.99
N ASN A 29 -5.26 -1.36 23.92
CA ASN A 29 -6.25 -2.44 23.97
C ASN A 29 -5.63 -3.83 24.07
N GLY A 30 -4.31 -3.93 24.15
CA GLY A 30 -3.60 -5.19 24.28
C GLY A 30 -3.47 -5.99 22.98
N ASN A 31 -3.73 -5.38 21.84
CA ASN A 31 -3.65 -6.06 20.55
C ASN A 31 -2.22 -6.03 20.01
N ILE A 32 -1.79 -7.16 19.46
CA ILE A 32 -0.54 -7.29 18.73
C ILE A 32 -0.86 -7.17 17.26
N LEU A 33 -0.25 -6.19 16.59
CA LEU A 33 -0.51 -5.88 15.19
C LEU A 33 0.62 -6.35 14.28
N LYS A 34 0.21 -6.78 13.10
CA LYS A 34 1.06 -6.87 11.92
C LYS A 34 0.45 -6.00 10.84
N VAL A 35 1.28 -5.23 10.13
CA VAL A 35 0.83 -4.34 9.07
C VAL A 35 1.35 -4.84 7.74
N CYS A 36 0.50 -4.82 6.72
CA CYS A 36 0.85 -5.19 5.36
C CYS A 36 0.45 -4.06 4.42
N ILE A 37 1.37 -3.65 3.56
CA ILE A 37 1.15 -2.57 2.60
C ILE A 37 1.25 -3.13 1.20
N GLY A 38 0.25 -2.86 0.37
CA GLY A 38 0.24 -3.33 -1.01
C GLY A 38 -0.53 -2.41 -1.93
N THR A 39 -0.25 -2.51 -3.22
CA THR A 39 -0.90 -1.73 -4.27
C THR A 39 -1.24 -2.64 -5.43
N ASP A 40 -2.42 -2.43 -6.01
CA ASP A 40 -2.82 -3.09 -7.25
C ASP A 40 -3.46 -2.05 -8.17
N SER A 41 -3.58 -2.39 -9.44
CA SER A 41 -4.14 -1.49 -10.44
C SER A 41 -5.07 -2.21 -11.39
N GLN A 42 -5.96 -1.44 -12.00
CA GLN A 42 -6.87 -1.92 -13.02
C GLN A 42 -7.09 -0.85 -14.09
N VAL A 43 -7.08 -1.27 -15.36
CA VAL A 43 -7.41 -0.40 -16.47
C VAL A 43 -8.92 -0.48 -16.71
N LYS A 44 -9.59 0.68 -16.74
CA LYS A 44 -11.03 0.82 -16.90
C LYS A 44 -11.34 1.79 -18.04
N ALA A 45 -12.50 1.62 -18.68
CA ALA A 45 -13.03 2.61 -19.60
C ALA A 45 -13.47 3.86 -18.81
N PHE A 46 -13.43 5.03 -19.46
CA PHE A 46 -13.94 6.26 -18.86
C PHE A 46 -15.44 6.11 -18.58
N THR A 47 -15.88 6.61 -17.43
CA THR A 47 -17.30 6.62 -17.04
C THR A 47 -18.06 7.80 -17.64
N GLU A 48 -17.38 8.82 -18.17
CA GLU A 48 -17.98 9.99 -18.78
C GLU A 48 -18.52 9.68 -20.18
N LYS A 49 -19.78 10.01 -20.43
CA LYS A 49 -20.45 9.69 -21.69
C LYS A 49 -19.81 10.30 -22.94
N THR A 50 -19.11 11.43 -22.78
CA THR A 50 -18.51 12.17 -23.89
C THR A 50 -17.04 11.92 -24.10
N ALA A 51 -16.39 11.23 -23.15
CA ALA A 51 -14.96 10.92 -23.23
C ALA A 51 -14.76 9.46 -23.66
N ARG A 52 -13.86 9.25 -24.63
CA ARG A 52 -13.43 7.91 -25.06
C ARG A 52 -12.01 7.70 -24.58
N GLY A 53 -11.71 6.49 -24.13
CA GLY A 53 -10.39 6.10 -23.69
C GLY A 53 -10.42 5.24 -22.46
N LYS A 54 -9.26 5.04 -21.89
CA LYS A 54 -9.07 4.21 -20.69
C LYS A 54 -8.34 5.01 -19.63
N GLU A 55 -8.67 4.70 -18.39
CA GLU A 55 -7.96 5.21 -17.24
C GLU A 55 -7.42 4.04 -16.41
N THR A 56 -6.32 4.27 -15.69
CA THR A 56 -5.77 3.30 -14.77
C THR A 56 -6.06 3.76 -13.35
N GLU A 57 -6.70 2.89 -12.57
CA GLU A 57 -6.95 3.10 -11.16
C GLU A 57 -5.96 2.28 -10.35
N PHE A 58 -5.32 2.93 -9.37
CA PHE A 58 -4.43 2.31 -8.40
C PHE A 58 -5.09 2.36 -7.04
N ALA A 59 -5.08 1.24 -6.33
CA ALA A 59 -5.50 1.19 -4.93
C ALA A 59 -4.31 0.76 -4.08
N THR A 60 -3.96 1.59 -3.10
CA THR A 60 -2.96 1.26 -2.09
C THR A 60 -3.68 1.00 -0.79
N VAL A 61 -3.34 -0.10 -0.13
CA VAL A 61 -3.95 -0.48 1.15
C VAL A 61 -2.90 -0.61 2.23
N ILE A 62 -3.28 -0.17 3.43
CA ILE A 62 -2.54 -0.42 4.67
C ILE A 62 -3.44 -1.35 5.48
N VAL A 63 -3.07 -2.62 5.57
CA VAL A 63 -3.87 -3.65 6.23
C VAL A 63 -3.29 -3.90 7.62
N PHE A 64 -4.13 -3.78 8.63
CA PHE A 64 -3.79 -4.06 10.03
C PHE A 64 -4.40 -5.38 10.42
N VAL A 65 -3.57 -6.33 10.81
CA VAL A 65 -4.01 -7.66 11.25
C VAL A 65 -3.73 -7.79 12.74
N ARG A 66 -4.79 -8.02 13.52
CA ARG A 66 -4.66 -8.29 14.95
C ARG A 66 -4.40 -9.77 15.17
N LYS A 67 -3.42 -10.10 16.00
CA LYS A 67 -3.14 -11.50 16.34
C LYS A 67 -4.34 -12.12 17.04
N GLY A 68 -4.89 -13.20 16.47
CA GLY A 68 -6.03 -13.92 17.03
C GLY A 68 -7.37 -13.20 16.91
N LYS A 69 -7.44 -12.09 16.19
CA LYS A 69 -8.65 -11.30 15.96
C LYS A 69 -8.69 -10.84 14.51
N GLY A 70 -9.81 -10.25 14.09
CA GLY A 70 -9.94 -9.68 12.77
C GLY A 70 -9.03 -8.47 12.55
N GLY A 71 -9.07 -7.95 11.32
CA GLY A 71 -8.28 -6.80 10.92
C GLY A 71 -9.13 -5.69 10.33
N PHE A 72 -8.46 -4.63 9.92
CA PHE A 72 -9.06 -3.49 9.24
C PHE A 72 -8.03 -2.89 8.28
N MET A 73 -8.46 -1.98 7.42
CA MET A 73 -7.56 -1.36 6.45
C MET A 73 -7.87 0.09 6.19
N TYR A 74 -6.86 0.81 5.74
CA TYR A 74 -7.00 2.13 5.14
C TYR A 74 -6.70 2.04 3.66
N ILE A 75 -7.42 2.79 2.85
CA ILE A 75 -7.40 2.69 1.40
C ILE A 75 -7.15 4.07 0.78
N HIS A 76 -6.24 4.13 -0.17
CA HIS A 76 -6.01 5.30 -1.01
C HIS A 76 -6.18 4.91 -2.48
N ASN A 77 -7.06 5.61 -3.18
CA ASN A 77 -7.27 5.43 -4.61
C ASN A 77 -6.64 6.57 -5.40
N GLU A 78 -6.07 6.23 -6.53
CA GLU A 78 -5.44 7.19 -7.43
C GLU A 78 -5.75 6.79 -8.86
N VAL A 79 -6.14 7.75 -9.69
CA VAL A 79 -6.54 7.52 -11.07
C VAL A 79 -5.68 8.36 -11.99
N THR A 80 -5.20 7.75 -13.08
CA THR A 80 -4.50 8.46 -14.15
C THR A 80 -5.09 8.11 -15.50
N ARG A 81 -5.22 9.09 -16.36
CA ARG A 81 -5.58 8.91 -17.77
C ARG A 81 -4.36 8.74 -18.67
N GLN A 82 -3.18 8.85 -18.10
CA GLN A 82 -1.94 8.61 -18.80
C GLN A 82 -1.87 7.16 -19.26
N LYS A 83 -1.54 6.95 -20.54
CA LYS A 83 -1.33 5.61 -21.08
C LYS A 83 -0.08 5.00 -20.49
N MET A 84 -0.22 3.84 -19.86
CA MET A 84 0.87 3.13 -19.21
C MET A 84 0.99 1.72 -19.78
N SER A 85 2.22 1.29 -20.03
CA SER A 85 2.51 -0.11 -20.33
C SER A 85 2.31 -0.96 -19.07
N ILE A 86 2.26 -2.28 -19.25
CA ILE A 86 2.19 -3.22 -18.11
C ILE A 86 3.39 -3.03 -17.18
N LYS A 87 4.59 -2.86 -17.74
CA LYS A 87 5.80 -2.64 -16.95
C LYS A 87 5.77 -1.34 -16.15
N GLU A 88 5.26 -0.27 -16.76
CA GLU A 88 5.08 1.03 -16.08
C GLU A 88 4.07 0.92 -14.95
N ARG A 89 2.95 0.22 -15.17
CA ARG A 89 1.95 -0.02 -14.13
C ARG A 89 2.53 -0.81 -12.96
N MET A 90 3.27 -1.88 -13.25
CA MET A 90 3.89 -2.71 -12.21
C MET A 90 4.90 -1.92 -11.40
N LEU A 91 5.72 -1.08 -12.07
CA LEU A 91 6.68 -0.23 -11.38
C LEU A 91 5.97 0.80 -10.49
N PHE A 92 4.89 1.40 -10.97
CA PHE A 92 4.10 2.36 -10.20
C PHE A 92 3.49 1.71 -8.96
N GLU A 93 2.94 0.49 -9.08
CA GLU A 93 2.42 -0.28 -7.95
C GLU A 93 3.48 -0.50 -6.88
N VAL A 94 4.66 -0.96 -7.28
CA VAL A 94 5.80 -1.18 -6.39
C VAL A 94 6.25 0.12 -5.74
N ALA A 95 6.41 1.17 -6.55
CA ALA A 95 6.86 2.48 -6.08
C ALA A 95 5.89 3.07 -5.05
N LYS A 96 4.60 2.92 -5.27
CA LYS A 96 3.58 3.45 -4.35
C LYS A 96 3.62 2.73 -3.01
N SER A 97 3.74 1.40 -3.01
CA SER A 97 3.86 0.62 -1.78
C SER A 97 5.12 0.98 -1.00
N ILE A 98 6.24 1.14 -1.69
CA ILE A 98 7.50 1.55 -1.06
C ILE A 98 7.39 2.96 -0.46
N GLU A 99 6.79 3.90 -1.19
CA GLU A 99 6.58 5.27 -0.72
C GLU A 99 5.82 5.30 0.61
N ILE A 100 4.71 4.57 0.68
CA ILE A 100 3.89 4.51 1.89
C ILE A 100 4.63 3.80 3.03
N ALA A 101 5.28 2.69 2.75
CA ALA A 101 6.06 1.96 3.74
C ALA A 101 7.20 2.83 4.30
N TYR A 102 7.89 3.56 3.44
CA TYR A 102 8.96 4.47 3.84
C TYR A 102 8.46 5.57 4.77
N ALA A 103 7.28 6.13 4.47
CA ALA A 103 6.67 7.17 5.30
C ALA A 103 6.26 6.68 6.68
N LEU A 104 5.93 5.39 6.82
CA LEU A 104 5.37 4.81 8.04
C LEU A 104 6.33 3.95 8.84
N CYS A 105 7.45 3.51 8.26
CA CYS A 105 8.32 2.51 8.90
C CYS A 105 8.88 2.97 10.26
N ASN A 106 9.16 4.27 10.42
CA ASN A 106 9.64 4.80 11.69
C ASN A 106 8.59 4.68 12.81
N ILE A 107 7.32 4.86 12.48
CA ILE A 107 6.21 4.69 13.43
C ILE A 107 6.15 3.25 13.91
N PHE A 108 6.20 2.31 12.97
CA PHE A 108 6.13 0.89 13.30
C PHE A 108 7.34 0.42 14.11
N THR A 109 8.53 0.91 13.77
CA THR A 109 9.74 0.63 14.55
C THR A 109 9.62 1.17 15.97
N MET A 110 9.14 2.40 16.12
CA MET A 110 9.01 3.06 17.44
C MET A 110 8.08 2.28 18.38
N TYR A 111 6.98 1.75 17.86
CA TYR A 111 5.97 1.06 18.66
C TYR A 111 6.06 -0.47 18.58
N GLY A 112 7.11 -1.01 17.98
CA GLY A 112 7.33 -2.45 17.93
C GLY A 112 6.30 -3.21 17.10
N VAL A 113 5.78 -2.59 16.04
CA VAL A 113 4.81 -3.21 15.14
C VAL A 113 5.54 -3.81 13.94
N ASP A 114 5.26 -5.07 13.63
CA ASP A 114 5.80 -5.70 12.43
C ASP A 114 5.09 -5.18 11.17
N MET A 115 5.83 -5.07 10.07
CA MET A 115 5.31 -4.60 8.80
C MET A 115 5.94 -5.37 7.65
N GLU A 116 5.11 -5.71 6.67
CA GLU A 116 5.56 -6.29 5.40
C GLU A 116 5.10 -5.41 4.23
N VAL A 117 5.95 -5.27 3.22
CA VAL A 117 5.58 -4.62 1.97
C VAL A 117 5.29 -5.72 0.95
N HIS A 118 4.05 -5.78 0.47
CA HIS A 118 3.61 -6.78 -0.49
C HIS A 118 3.79 -6.23 -1.91
N ALA A 119 4.97 -6.48 -2.46
CA ALA A 119 5.35 -6.00 -3.78
C ALA A 119 6.33 -6.98 -4.43
N ASP A 120 6.10 -7.27 -5.70
CA ASP A 120 7.01 -8.11 -6.46
C ASP A 120 8.11 -7.26 -7.07
N ILE A 121 9.24 -7.16 -6.36
CA ILE A 121 10.40 -6.38 -6.77
C ILE A 121 11.35 -7.17 -7.67
N ASN A 122 11.28 -8.50 -7.65
CA ASN A 122 12.26 -9.34 -8.34
C ASN A 122 11.98 -9.49 -9.84
N THR A 123 10.72 -9.43 -10.25
CA THR A 123 10.30 -9.58 -11.64
C THR A 123 10.16 -8.26 -12.38
N ASN A 124 10.46 -7.15 -11.75
CA ASN A 124 10.38 -5.83 -12.38
C ASN A 124 11.77 -5.31 -12.75
N PRO A 125 12.17 -5.41 -14.05
CA PRO A 125 13.50 -4.99 -14.46
C PRO A 125 13.74 -3.49 -14.29
N ASN A 126 12.69 -2.67 -14.34
CA ASN A 126 12.81 -1.21 -14.17
C ASN A 126 13.11 -0.82 -12.72
N PHE A 127 12.77 -1.69 -11.77
CA PHE A 127 13.08 -1.45 -10.36
C PHE A 127 14.58 -1.39 -10.11
N LYS A 128 15.35 -2.28 -10.75
CA LYS A 128 16.80 -2.37 -10.56
C LYS A 128 17.55 -1.12 -10.99
N SER A 129 17.00 -0.35 -11.92
CA SER A 129 17.59 0.89 -12.40
C SER A 129 17.11 2.14 -11.66
N ASN A 130 16.19 2.00 -10.71
CA ASN A 130 15.66 3.12 -9.94
C ASN A 130 16.37 3.22 -8.59
N ASP A 131 17.35 4.11 -8.50
CA ASP A 131 18.19 4.26 -7.32
C ASP A 131 17.42 4.77 -6.11
N ALA A 132 16.44 5.67 -6.31
CA ALA A 132 15.62 6.20 -5.22
C ALA A 132 14.75 5.10 -4.58
N LEU A 133 14.15 4.22 -5.37
CA LEU A 133 13.37 3.10 -4.86
C LEU A 133 14.25 2.07 -4.17
N LYS A 134 15.42 1.79 -4.71
CA LYS A 134 16.38 0.85 -4.09
C LYS A 134 16.86 1.38 -2.74
N GLU A 135 17.14 2.68 -2.64
CA GLU A 135 17.55 3.32 -1.41
C GLU A 135 16.44 3.25 -0.35
N ALA A 136 15.21 3.60 -0.73
CA ALA A 136 14.05 3.50 0.18
C ALA A 136 13.82 2.06 0.64
N MET A 137 13.91 1.09 -0.26
CA MET A 137 13.79 -0.33 0.07
C MET A 137 14.87 -0.75 1.06
N GLY A 138 16.13 -0.36 0.82
CA GLY A 138 17.25 -0.66 1.71
C GLY A 138 17.04 -0.09 3.11
N TYR A 139 16.50 1.11 3.21
CA TYR A 139 16.17 1.74 4.50
C TYR A 139 15.10 0.94 5.25
N ILE A 140 14.03 0.53 4.57
CA ILE A 140 12.95 -0.27 5.14
C ILE A 140 13.47 -1.63 5.62
N GLN A 141 14.27 -2.31 4.78
CA GLN A 141 14.88 -3.59 5.13
C GLN A 141 15.88 -3.45 6.28
N GLY A 142 16.62 -2.35 6.33
CA GLY A 142 17.56 -2.06 7.41
C GLY A 142 16.88 -1.91 8.78
N MET A 143 15.59 -1.59 8.80
CA MET A 143 14.78 -1.57 10.01
C MET A 143 14.21 -2.95 10.40
N GLY A 144 14.48 -3.98 9.63
CA GLY A 144 14.03 -5.34 9.89
C GLY A 144 12.71 -5.73 9.22
N PHE A 145 12.17 -4.89 8.35
CA PHE A 145 10.94 -5.18 7.64
C PHE A 145 11.17 -5.96 6.35
N ALA A 146 10.20 -6.78 5.96
CA ALA A 146 10.32 -7.71 4.84
C ALA A 146 9.51 -7.25 3.63
N PHE A 147 9.98 -7.65 2.45
CA PHE A 147 9.25 -7.54 1.19
C PHE A 147 8.76 -8.93 0.81
N LYS A 148 7.49 -9.05 0.46
CA LYS A 148 6.86 -10.33 0.07
C LYS A 148 6.24 -10.22 -1.31
N ALA A 149 6.50 -11.21 -2.16
CA ALA A 149 5.88 -11.34 -3.47
C ALA A 149 4.78 -12.41 -3.45
N LYS A 150 4.00 -12.51 -4.53
CA LYS A 150 3.03 -13.60 -4.69
C LYS A 150 3.74 -14.96 -4.61
N PRO A 151 3.10 -15.99 -4.03
CA PRO A 151 1.72 -16.05 -3.53
C PRO A 151 1.52 -15.53 -2.10
N GLU A 152 2.56 -15.08 -1.41
CA GLU A 152 2.50 -14.65 -0.02
C GLU A 152 1.94 -13.24 0.17
N ALA A 153 1.93 -12.42 -0.90
CA ALA A 153 1.54 -11.01 -0.89
C ALA A 153 0.02 -10.85 -0.98
N PHE A 154 -0.71 -10.98 0.13
CA PHE A 154 -2.17 -10.86 0.11
C PHE A 154 -2.68 -9.42 0.02
N ALA A 155 -1.94 -8.42 0.50
CA ALA A 155 -2.39 -7.03 0.47
C ALA A 155 -2.55 -6.51 -0.95
N SER A 156 -1.63 -6.83 -1.86
CA SER A 156 -1.74 -6.45 -3.28
C SER A 156 -2.65 -7.41 -4.06
N SER A 157 -2.54 -8.72 -3.84
CA SER A 157 -3.24 -9.72 -4.66
C SER A 157 -4.69 -9.98 -4.24
N SER A 158 -5.07 -9.63 -3.02
CA SER A 158 -6.43 -9.84 -2.50
C SER A 158 -7.11 -8.54 -2.10
N CYS A 159 -6.54 -7.79 -1.16
CA CYS A 159 -7.19 -6.60 -0.61
C CYS A 159 -7.22 -5.45 -1.61
N ALA A 160 -6.07 -5.07 -2.18
CA ALA A 160 -6.00 -3.97 -3.15
C ALA A 160 -6.72 -4.32 -4.44
N ASN A 161 -6.63 -5.58 -4.91
CA ASN A 161 -7.32 -6.02 -6.11
C ASN A 161 -8.84 -5.90 -5.96
N LYS A 162 -9.41 -6.28 -4.83
CA LYS A 162 -10.84 -6.12 -4.57
C LYS A 162 -11.30 -4.67 -4.61
N VAL A 163 -10.46 -3.76 -4.16
CA VAL A 163 -10.79 -2.33 -4.14
C VAL A 163 -10.87 -1.76 -5.56
N VAL A 164 -10.03 -2.20 -6.49
CA VAL A 164 -10.01 -1.69 -7.88
C VAL A 164 -10.93 -2.44 -8.83
N GLN A 165 -11.42 -3.61 -8.45
CA GLN A 165 -12.39 -4.38 -9.27
C GLN A 165 -13.74 -3.71 -9.41
#